data_bd6bcd9a4d2d44491fa9a2938a042726
#
_entry.id   bd6bcd9a4d2d44491fa9a2938a042726
#
_cell.length_a   1.000
_cell.length_b   1.000
_cell.length_c   1.000
_cell.angle_alpha   90.00
_cell.angle_beta   90.00
_cell.angle_gamma   90.00
#
_symmetry.space_group_name_H-M   'P 1'
#
loop_
_entity.id
_entity.type
_entity.pdbx_description
1 polymer ?
#
loop_
_entity_poly.entity_id
_entity_poly.type
_entity_poly.pdbx_seq_one_letter_code
_entity_poly.pdbx_strand_id
1 'polypeptide(L)'
;PYHYYPITGEMERNSLEKGTYVWKNPVPYIESGILLSEDGGETFKRRVAFRTTAEEMKKYGLTWFWPENTVAELESGHLAMLFRMDGFGRLQRSDSYDFGETWGEPFATDIPNPSNKPQLLKTNDGRIVLLNTPNDGKGLEARFPLEIWISENNMAGWNKKIVLSDFPGVYSYANGFIEGNILYLA
;
A
#
# COMPACT_ATOMS: atom_id res chain seq x y z
N PRO A 1 -3.17 -6.47 5.49
CA PRO A 1 -1.91 -5.73 5.38
C PRO A 1 -1.58 -4.99 6.68
N TYR A 2 -0.31 -4.82 6.96
CA TYR A 2 0.20 -3.98 8.04
C TYR A 2 1.50 -3.31 7.63
N HIS A 3 1.86 -2.25 8.32
CA HIS A 3 3.22 -1.74 8.39
C HIS A 3 3.60 -1.56 9.87
N TYR A 4 4.86 -1.73 10.17
CA TYR A 4 5.38 -1.71 11.53
C TYR A 4 6.75 -1.05 11.56
N TYR A 5 7.00 -0.31 12.60
CA TYR A 5 8.31 0.21 12.94
C TYR A 5 8.53 0.05 14.46
N PRO A 6 9.71 -0.42 14.88
CA PRO A 6 9.98 -0.61 16.29
C PRO A 6 10.14 0.75 16.98
N ILE A 7 9.53 0.86 18.14
CA ILE A 7 9.75 2.00 19.04
C ILE A 7 11.00 1.69 19.85
N THR A 8 12.16 2.11 19.34
CA THR A 8 13.46 1.91 20.00
C THR A 8 14.00 3.16 20.69
N GLY A 9 13.35 4.30 20.46
CA GLY A 9 13.68 5.57 21.07
C GLY A 9 12.55 6.16 21.90
N GLU A 10 12.85 7.18 22.68
CA GLU A 10 11.83 7.97 23.34
C GLU A 10 11.05 8.79 22.33
N MET A 11 9.73 8.71 22.39
CA MET A 11 8.85 9.63 21.69
C MET A 11 8.71 10.89 22.54
N GLU A 12 9.17 12.00 22.02
CA GLU A 12 9.08 13.29 22.69
C GLU A 12 7.88 14.08 22.17
N ARG A 13 7.06 14.56 23.08
CA ARG A 13 6.01 15.51 22.73
C ARG A 13 6.68 16.84 22.40
N ASN A 14 6.60 17.24 21.14
CA ASN A 14 7.40 18.36 20.62
C ASN A 14 6.99 19.71 21.26
N SER A 15 5.74 19.93 21.46
CA SER A 15 5.20 20.94 22.39
C SER A 15 3.75 20.61 22.69
N LEU A 16 3.31 20.95 23.86
CA LEU A 16 1.90 20.85 24.24
C LEU A 16 1.01 21.69 23.31
N GLU A 17 1.54 22.79 22.81
CA GLU A 17 0.84 23.71 21.91
C GLU A 17 0.60 23.13 20.50
N LYS A 18 1.52 22.30 20.00
CA LYS A 18 1.44 21.73 18.67
C LYS A 18 0.86 20.32 18.63
N GLY A 19 0.77 19.64 19.75
CA GLY A 19 0.27 18.27 19.82
C GLY A 19 1.05 17.25 18.99
N THR A 20 2.26 17.61 18.53
CA THR A 20 3.10 16.77 17.67
C THR A 20 4.08 15.97 18.48
N TYR A 21 4.42 14.78 17.99
CA TYR A 21 5.43 13.90 18.56
C TYR A 21 6.64 13.85 17.65
N VAL A 22 7.84 13.90 18.25
CA VAL A 22 9.10 13.77 17.53
C VAL A 22 9.86 12.58 18.11
N TRP A 23 10.36 11.75 17.22
CA TRP A 23 11.23 10.64 17.58
C TRP A 23 12.64 11.17 17.88
N LYS A 24 13.17 10.90 19.06
CA LYS A 24 14.55 11.30 19.43
C LYS A 24 15.60 10.52 18.67
N ASN A 25 15.32 9.26 18.39
CA ASN A 25 16.24 8.37 17.69
C ASN A 25 15.62 7.91 16.37
N PRO A 26 16.42 7.73 15.31
CA PRO A 26 15.91 7.20 14.08
C PRO A 26 15.37 5.79 14.29
N VAL A 27 14.29 5.48 13.59
CA VAL A 27 13.74 4.12 13.54
C VAL A 27 14.74 3.22 12.81
N PRO A 28 15.14 2.07 13.38
CA PRO A 28 16.16 1.22 12.77
C PRO A 28 15.69 0.55 11.48
N TYR A 29 14.41 0.28 11.35
CA TYR A 29 13.80 -0.23 10.12
C TYR A 29 12.29 0.03 10.10
N ILE A 30 11.72 -0.04 8.93
CA ILE A 30 10.28 -0.10 8.69
C ILE A 30 9.96 -1.44 8.06
N GLU A 31 8.89 -2.07 8.49
CA GLU A 31 8.46 -3.40 8.06
C GLU A 31 7.06 -3.34 7.48
N SER A 32 6.83 -4.09 6.42
CA SER A 32 5.51 -4.26 5.80
C SER A 32 5.21 -5.74 5.58
N GLY A 33 3.93 -6.09 5.62
CA GLY A 33 3.51 -7.48 5.47
C GLY A 33 2.02 -7.69 5.63
N ILE A 34 1.64 -8.90 5.97
CA ILE A 34 0.27 -9.33 6.20
C ILE A 34 0.08 -9.90 7.60
N LEU A 35 -1.14 -9.79 8.11
CA LEU A 35 -1.65 -10.59 9.21
C LEU A 35 -2.53 -11.68 8.61
N LEU A 36 -2.16 -12.93 8.82
CA LEU A 36 -2.87 -14.10 8.33
C LEU A 36 -3.67 -14.73 9.46
N SER A 37 -4.94 -14.98 9.24
CA SER A 37 -5.80 -15.81 10.08
C SER A 37 -6.20 -17.06 9.30
N GLU A 38 -6.14 -18.21 9.94
CA GLU A 38 -6.57 -19.51 9.40
C GLU A 38 -7.79 -20.07 10.12
N ASP A 39 -8.36 -19.30 11.06
CA ASP A 39 -9.43 -19.69 11.97
C ASP A 39 -10.60 -18.69 11.97
N GLY A 40 -10.84 -18.01 10.86
CA GLY A 40 -11.94 -17.07 10.72
C GLY A 40 -11.77 -15.75 11.49
N GLY A 41 -10.53 -15.40 11.86
CA GLY A 41 -10.23 -14.13 12.53
C GLY A 41 -10.04 -14.23 14.04
N GLU A 42 -10.06 -15.45 14.61
CA GLU A 42 -9.84 -15.68 16.04
C GLU A 42 -8.38 -15.43 16.43
N THR A 43 -7.44 -15.89 15.60
CA THR A 43 -6.01 -15.65 15.79
C THR A 43 -5.32 -15.12 14.53
N PHE A 44 -4.19 -14.46 14.72
CA PHE A 44 -3.42 -13.89 13.61
C PHE A 44 -1.93 -14.21 13.72
N LYS A 45 -1.35 -14.60 12.58
CA LYS A 45 0.10 -14.77 12.40
C LYS A 45 0.65 -13.62 11.58
N ARG A 46 1.74 -13.02 12.01
CA ARG A 46 2.44 -11.97 11.26
C ARG A 46 3.36 -12.61 10.22
N ARG A 47 3.23 -12.21 8.97
CA ARG A 47 4.08 -12.56 7.84
C ARG A 47 4.74 -11.31 7.30
N VAL A 48 6.05 -11.24 7.38
CA VAL A 48 6.84 -10.08 6.93
C VAL A 48 7.09 -10.21 5.44
N ALA A 49 6.70 -9.21 4.66
CA ALA A 49 6.99 -9.16 3.24
C ALA A 49 8.39 -8.57 2.99
N PHE A 50 8.68 -7.43 3.60
CA PHE A 50 9.99 -6.78 3.47
C PHE A 50 10.27 -5.88 4.66
N ARG A 51 11.55 -5.56 4.83
CA ARG A 51 12.05 -4.54 5.75
C ARG A 51 12.91 -3.56 4.98
N THR A 52 12.81 -2.28 5.35
CA THR A 52 13.71 -1.24 4.85
C THR A 52 14.43 -0.63 6.05
N THR A 53 15.74 -0.71 6.06
CA THR A 53 16.59 -0.19 7.12
C THR A 53 16.76 1.33 7.01
N ALA A 54 17.21 1.97 8.09
CA ALA A 54 17.55 3.39 8.08
C ALA A 54 18.64 3.72 7.04
N GLU A 55 19.58 2.81 6.80
CA GLU A 55 20.65 2.98 5.79
C GLU A 55 20.09 2.93 4.37
N GLU A 56 19.20 1.97 4.08
CA GLU A 56 18.51 1.88 2.80
C GLU A 56 17.62 3.10 2.55
N MET A 57 16.86 3.54 3.55
CA MET A 57 16.07 4.77 3.45
C MET A 57 16.96 5.97 3.07
N LYS A 58 18.11 6.11 3.76
CA LYS A 58 19.08 7.18 3.48
C LYS A 58 19.66 7.09 2.07
N LYS A 59 19.95 5.87 1.57
CA LYS A 59 20.41 5.63 0.19
C LYS A 59 19.42 6.15 -0.85
N TYR A 60 18.12 6.07 -0.57
CA TYR A 60 17.06 6.61 -1.43
C TYR A 60 16.72 8.08 -1.15
N GLY A 61 17.49 8.75 -0.28
CA GLY A 61 17.22 10.14 0.10
C GLY A 61 15.99 10.31 0.98
N LEU A 62 15.54 9.23 1.62
CA LEU A 62 14.37 9.22 2.48
C LEU A 62 14.80 9.34 3.95
N THR A 63 14.16 10.22 4.69
CA THR A 63 14.25 10.27 6.16
C THR A 63 13.17 9.44 6.83
N TRP A 64 12.11 9.17 6.08
CA TRP A 64 10.93 8.44 6.50
C TRP A 64 10.13 7.99 5.28
N PHE A 65 9.44 6.84 5.35
CA PHE A 65 8.40 6.50 4.38
C PHE A 65 7.30 5.64 5.03
N TRP A 66 6.13 5.70 4.40
CA TRP A 66 4.97 4.94 4.82
C TRP A 66 4.68 3.87 3.77
N PRO A 67 5.14 2.61 3.97
CA PRO A 67 4.85 1.53 3.03
C PRO A 67 3.43 1.01 3.23
N GLU A 68 2.45 1.89 3.11
CA GLU A 68 1.05 1.50 3.22
C GLU A 68 0.70 0.60 2.05
N ASN A 69 0.34 -0.62 2.38
CA ASN A 69 0.16 -1.68 1.42
C ASN A 69 -1.31 -2.12 1.29
N THR A 70 -1.56 -2.83 0.23
CA THR A 70 -2.76 -3.60 -0.04
C THR A 70 -2.36 -4.92 -0.66
N VAL A 71 -3.14 -5.97 -0.48
CA VAL A 71 -2.83 -7.31 -0.99
C VAL A 71 -4.07 -7.93 -1.61
N ALA A 72 -3.86 -8.66 -2.70
CA ALA A 72 -4.87 -9.53 -3.30
C ALA A 72 -4.26 -10.87 -3.64
N GLU A 73 -5.04 -11.94 -3.51
CA GLU A 73 -4.70 -13.25 -4.04
C GLU A 73 -5.07 -13.30 -5.52
N LEU A 74 -4.08 -13.46 -6.38
CA LEU A 74 -4.26 -13.55 -7.82
C LEU A 74 -4.73 -14.94 -8.23
N GLU A 75 -3.97 -15.94 -7.81
CA GLU A 75 -4.24 -17.38 -7.97
C GLU A 75 -3.97 -18.07 -6.63
N SER A 76 -4.37 -19.32 -6.49
CA SER A 76 -4.17 -20.07 -5.24
C SER A 76 -2.71 -20.02 -4.79
N GLY A 77 -2.47 -19.39 -3.65
CA GLY A 77 -1.15 -19.21 -3.06
C GLY A 77 -0.32 -18.04 -3.64
N HIS A 78 -0.72 -17.49 -4.79
CA HIS A 78 -0.06 -16.32 -5.36
C HIS A 78 -0.69 -15.02 -4.84
N LEU A 79 -0.01 -14.35 -3.94
CA LEU A 79 -0.41 -13.04 -3.41
C LEU A 79 0.42 -11.94 -4.08
N ALA A 80 -0.24 -10.87 -4.51
CA ALA A 80 0.41 -9.65 -4.94
C ALA A 80 0.16 -8.55 -3.91
N MET A 81 1.23 -7.92 -3.45
CA MET A 81 1.18 -6.75 -2.58
C MET A 81 1.58 -5.51 -3.37
N LEU A 82 0.71 -4.51 -3.42
CA LEU A 82 1.06 -3.16 -3.87
C LEU A 82 1.22 -2.25 -2.66
N PHE A 83 2.18 -1.35 -2.72
CA PHE A 83 2.38 -0.35 -1.68
C PHE A 83 2.92 0.96 -2.25
N ARG A 84 2.55 2.05 -1.58
CA ARG A 84 3.15 3.34 -1.88
C ARG A 84 4.55 3.42 -1.28
N MET A 85 5.39 4.25 -1.89
CA MET A 85 6.69 4.61 -1.36
C MET A 85 6.93 6.09 -1.63
N ASP A 86 7.17 6.85 -0.56
CA ASP A 86 7.27 8.31 -0.67
C ASP A 86 8.42 8.72 -1.61
N GLY A 87 8.14 9.64 -2.52
CA GLY A 87 9.12 10.19 -3.45
C GLY A 87 9.37 9.38 -4.73
N PHE A 88 8.79 8.18 -4.89
CA PHE A 88 9.02 7.34 -6.07
C PHE A 88 8.10 7.63 -7.24
N GLY A 89 6.97 8.32 -7.03
CA GLY A 89 5.99 8.66 -8.07
C GLY A 89 5.24 7.47 -8.67
N ARG A 90 5.44 6.26 -8.13
CA ARG A 90 4.81 5.01 -8.58
C ARG A 90 4.67 4.00 -7.47
N LEU A 91 3.72 3.09 -7.62
CA LEU A 91 3.57 1.96 -6.70
C LEU A 91 4.74 0.98 -6.83
N GLN A 92 5.08 0.36 -5.71
CA GLN A 92 5.96 -0.78 -5.64
C GLN A 92 5.14 -2.06 -5.50
N ARG A 93 5.72 -3.19 -5.92
CA ARG A 93 5.09 -4.50 -5.83
C ARG A 93 6.05 -5.52 -5.22
N SER A 94 5.50 -6.44 -4.44
CA SER A 94 6.16 -7.68 -4.01
C SER A 94 5.17 -8.83 -4.17
N ASP A 95 5.64 -9.99 -4.56
CA ASP A 95 4.84 -11.19 -4.78
C ASP A 95 5.24 -12.31 -3.82
N SER A 96 4.26 -13.08 -3.39
CA SER A 96 4.41 -14.33 -2.67
C SER A 96 3.75 -15.45 -3.47
N TYR A 97 4.33 -16.65 -3.49
CA TYR A 97 3.80 -17.83 -4.19
C TYR A 97 3.49 -19.00 -3.23
N ASP A 98 3.46 -18.72 -1.93
CA ASP A 98 3.29 -19.69 -0.85
C ASP A 98 2.35 -19.17 0.25
N PHE A 99 1.24 -18.53 -0.15
CA PHE A 99 0.25 -17.96 0.76
C PHE A 99 0.80 -16.89 1.72
N GLY A 100 1.87 -16.20 1.33
CA GLY A 100 2.47 -15.12 2.13
C GLY A 100 3.50 -15.57 3.14
N GLU A 101 3.97 -16.84 3.09
CA GLU A 101 5.05 -17.32 3.95
C GLU A 101 6.37 -16.65 3.59
N THR A 102 6.68 -16.58 2.29
CA THR A 102 7.84 -15.87 1.76
C THR A 102 7.44 -14.85 0.68
N TRP A 103 8.23 -13.81 0.54
CA TRP A 103 7.98 -12.72 -0.41
C TRP A 103 9.23 -12.42 -1.22
N GLY A 104 9.02 -12.12 -2.50
CA GLY A 104 10.07 -11.65 -3.39
C GLY A 104 10.52 -10.21 -3.07
N GLU A 105 11.70 -9.84 -3.56
CA GLU A 105 12.19 -8.48 -3.43
C GLU A 105 11.23 -7.47 -4.07
N PRO A 106 10.95 -6.34 -3.42
CA PRO A 106 10.12 -5.28 -3.97
C PRO A 106 10.68 -4.72 -5.27
N PHE A 107 9.80 -4.45 -6.22
CA PHE A 107 10.14 -3.82 -7.50
C PHE A 107 9.16 -2.72 -7.89
N ALA A 108 9.64 -1.76 -8.67
CA ALA A 108 8.82 -0.65 -9.16
C ALA A 108 7.85 -1.12 -10.25
N THR A 109 6.60 -0.70 -10.15
CA THR A 109 5.58 -0.91 -11.19
C THR A 109 5.50 0.27 -12.15
N ASP A 110 4.75 0.13 -13.24
CA ASP A 110 4.40 1.23 -14.14
C ASP A 110 3.17 2.03 -13.68
N ILE A 111 2.65 1.76 -12.50
CA ILE A 111 1.45 2.41 -11.96
C ILE A 111 1.87 3.72 -11.28
N PRO A 112 1.54 4.90 -11.85
CA PRO A 112 1.82 6.18 -11.20
C PRO A 112 1.09 6.28 -9.87
N ASN A 113 1.75 6.87 -8.86
CA ASN A 113 1.15 7.10 -7.56
C ASN A 113 1.88 8.21 -6.81
N PRO A 114 1.19 9.26 -6.34
CA PRO A 114 1.76 10.42 -5.66
C PRO A 114 1.92 10.17 -4.16
N SER A 115 2.40 9.02 -3.75
CA SER A 115 2.48 8.60 -2.35
C SER A 115 1.10 8.55 -1.67
N ASN A 116 0.11 7.98 -2.36
CA ASN A 116 -1.23 7.75 -1.84
C ASN A 116 -1.48 6.25 -1.63
N LYS A 117 -2.21 5.90 -0.58
CA LYS A 117 -2.52 4.49 -0.29
C LYS A 117 -3.40 3.90 -1.39
N PRO A 118 -2.96 2.83 -2.07
CA PRO A 118 -3.79 2.11 -3.02
C PRO A 118 -4.69 1.11 -2.31
N GLN A 119 -5.72 0.62 -3.02
CA GLN A 119 -6.47 -0.56 -2.58
C GLN A 119 -6.65 -1.55 -3.73
N LEU A 120 -6.33 -2.81 -3.48
CA LEU A 120 -6.66 -3.95 -4.33
C LEU A 120 -7.90 -4.66 -3.79
N LEU A 121 -8.78 -5.05 -4.70
CA LEU A 121 -9.91 -5.90 -4.44
C LEU A 121 -9.96 -7.01 -5.49
N LYS A 122 -10.46 -8.19 -5.15
CA LYS A 122 -10.73 -9.28 -6.09
C LYS A 122 -12.22 -9.51 -6.20
N THR A 123 -12.72 -9.52 -7.43
CA THR A 123 -14.12 -9.82 -7.71
C THR A 123 -14.38 -11.33 -7.66
N ASN A 124 -15.65 -11.73 -7.54
CA ASN A 124 -16.03 -13.15 -7.50
C ASN A 124 -15.69 -13.89 -8.81
N ASP A 125 -15.62 -13.20 -9.94
CA ASP A 125 -15.21 -13.75 -11.24
C ASP A 125 -13.69 -13.68 -11.48
N GLY A 126 -12.91 -13.31 -10.45
CA GLY A 126 -11.45 -13.36 -10.46
C GLY A 126 -10.74 -12.12 -10.98
N ARG A 127 -11.44 -11.08 -11.41
CA ARG A 127 -10.83 -9.81 -11.82
C ARG A 127 -10.21 -9.09 -10.61
N ILE A 128 -9.13 -8.38 -10.87
CA ILE A 128 -8.50 -7.52 -9.86
C ILE A 128 -8.88 -6.07 -10.13
N VAL A 129 -9.34 -5.40 -9.08
CA VAL A 129 -9.70 -3.98 -9.09
C VAL A 129 -8.68 -3.22 -8.25
N LEU A 130 -8.10 -2.17 -8.81
CA LEU A 130 -7.21 -1.24 -8.13
C LEU A 130 -7.90 0.12 -8.01
N LEU A 131 -8.06 0.62 -6.78
CA LEU A 131 -8.36 2.02 -6.51
C LEU A 131 -7.04 2.75 -6.35
N ASN A 132 -6.84 3.81 -7.13
CA ASN A 132 -5.59 4.57 -7.15
C ASN A 132 -5.84 6.02 -7.57
N THR A 133 -4.88 6.87 -7.29
CA THR A 133 -4.75 8.21 -7.88
C THR A 133 -3.53 8.20 -8.78
N PRO A 134 -3.67 7.90 -10.09
CA PRO A 134 -2.54 7.63 -10.99
C PRO A 134 -1.87 8.91 -11.47
N ASN A 135 -1.11 9.53 -10.58
CA ASN A 135 -0.36 10.75 -10.81
C ASN A 135 1.07 10.55 -10.30
N ASP A 136 2.07 11.05 -11.01
CA ASP A 136 3.48 10.96 -10.65
C ASP A 136 4.02 12.22 -9.95
N GLY A 137 3.13 13.18 -9.70
CA GLY A 137 3.42 14.38 -8.93
C GLY A 137 3.74 14.11 -7.46
N LYS A 138 4.05 15.16 -6.75
CA LYS A 138 4.40 15.12 -5.32
C LYS A 138 3.41 15.95 -4.51
N GLY A 139 3.27 15.58 -3.25
CA GLY A 139 2.40 16.31 -2.33
C GLY A 139 0.93 15.92 -2.41
N LEU A 140 0.12 16.54 -1.58
CA LEU A 140 -1.30 16.23 -1.47
C LEU A 140 -2.07 16.65 -2.71
N GLU A 141 -1.67 17.73 -3.36
CA GLU A 141 -2.28 18.28 -4.57
C GLU A 141 -2.18 17.34 -5.78
N ALA A 142 -1.23 16.40 -5.76
CA ALA A 142 -1.09 15.39 -6.79
C ALA A 142 -2.03 14.18 -6.59
N ARG A 143 -2.79 14.11 -5.50
CA ARG A 143 -3.73 13.02 -5.23
C ARG A 143 -5.04 13.17 -5.99
N PHE A 144 -4.92 13.30 -7.31
CA PHE A 144 -5.98 13.49 -8.29
C PHE A 144 -5.51 13.01 -9.67
N PRO A 145 -6.36 12.43 -10.53
CA PRO A 145 -7.74 11.99 -10.27
C PRO A 145 -7.82 10.72 -9.40
N LEU A 146 -9.00 10.41 -8.87
CA LEU A 146 -9.30 9.09 -8.31
C LEU A 146 -9.81 8.19 -9.42
N GLU A 147 -9.20 7.03 -9.60
CA GLU A 147 -9.54 6.08 -10.65
C GLU A 147 -9.72 4.65 -10.11
N ILE A 148 -10.52 3.88 -10.85
CA ILE A 148 -10.55 2.42 -10.77
C ILE A 148 -9.85 1.85 -12.00
N TRP A 149 -8.90 0.95 -11.79
CA TRP A 149 -8.29 0.15 -12.84
C TRP A 149 -8.69 -1.31 -12.65
N ILE A 150 -9.07 -1.97 -13.74
CA ILE A 150 -9.52 -3.36 -13.72
C ILE A 150 -8.57 -4.20 -14.56
N SER A 151 -8.12 -5.30 -13.99
CA SER A 151 -7.31 -6.32 -14.65
C SER A 151 -8.06 -7.64 -14.73
N GLU A 152 -8.06 -8.25 -15.91
CA GLU A 152 -8.66 -9.56 -16.20
C GLU A 152 -7.60 -10.67 -16.32
N ASN A 153 -6.33 -10.33 -16.08
CA ASN A 153 -5.17 -11.20 -16.30
C ASN A 153 -4.16 -11.14 -15.16
N ASN A 154 -4.65 -11.18 -13.91
CA ASN A 154 -3.82 -11.25 -12.71
C ASN A 154 -2.77 -10.12 -12.62
N MET A 155 -3.18 -8.89 -12.94
CA MET A 155 -2.34 -7.70 -12.94
C MET A 155 -1.20 -7.71 -13.97
N ALA A 156 -1.24 -8.59 -14.98
CA ALA A 156 -0.32 -8.52 -16.13
C ALA A 156 -0.65 -7.34 -17.07
N GLY A 157 -1.83 -6.74 -16.91
CA GLY A 157 -2.27 -5.54 -17.60
C GLY A 157 -3.54 -4.97 -16.98
N TRP A 158 -3.84 -3.73 -17.30
CA TRP A 158 -5.04 -3.02 -16.84
C TRP A 158 -5.97 -2.76 -18.03
N ASN A 159 -6.96 -3.63 -18.20
CA ASN A 159 -7.85 -3.67 -19.37
C ASN A 159 -8.82 -2.49 -19.40
N LYS A 160 -9.21 -1.98 -18.24
CA LYS A 160 -10.16 -0.88 -18.11
C LYS A 160 -9.73 0.09 -17.03
N LYS A 161 -9.86 1.39 -17.34
CA LYS A 161 -9.60 2.49 -16.41
C LYS A 161 -10.82 3.40 -16.40
N ILE A 162 -11.32 3.72 -15.22
CA ILE A 162 -12.52 4.53 -14.99
C ILE A 162 -12.15 5.66 -14.05
N VAL A 163 -12.34 6.89 -14.50
CA VAL A 163 -12.21 8.07 -13.65
C VAL A 163 -13.46 8.19 -12.79
N LEU A 164 -13.28 8.22 -11.47
CA LEU A 164 -14.36 8.40 -10.50
C LEU A 164 -14.59 9.87 -10.15
N SER A 165 -13.51 10.66 -10.17
CA SER A 165 -13.57 12.10 -9.94
C SER A 165 -12.69 12.82 -10.94
N ASP A 166 -13.29 13.73 -11.70
CA ASP A 166 -12.67 14.52 -12.77
C ASP A 166 -12.46 15.98 -12.38
N PHE A 167 -12.85 16.38 -11.17
CA PHE A 167 -12.62 17.72 -10.65
C PHE A 167 -11.44 17.74 -9.67
N PRO A 168 -10.64 18.82 -9.64
CA PRO A 168 -9.50 18.95 -8.75
C PRO A 168 -9.88 18.81 -7.28
N GLY A 169 -9.10 18.02 -6.54
CA GLY A 169 -9.32 17.75 -5.13
C GLY A 169 -8.21 16.87 -4.56
N VAL A 170 -8.24 16.64 -3.27
CA VAL A 170 -7.34 15.71 -2.60
C VAL A 170 -8.11 14.44 -2.27
N TYR A 171 -7.86 13.38 -3.02
CA TYR A 171 -8.48 12.06 -2.81
C TYR A 171 -7.50 11.15 -2.10
N SER A 172 -7.76 10.86 -0.84
CA SER A 172 -6.86 10.08 -0.01
C SER A 172 -7.56 8.92 0.64
N TYR A 173 -6.87 7.77 0.68
CA TYR A 173 -7.34 6.60 1.43
C TYR A 173 -8.69 6.06 0.95
N ALA A 174 -8.98 6.16 -0.33
CA ALA A 174 -10.17 5.54 -0.89
C ALA A 174 -10.19 4.04 -0.55
N ASN A 175 -11.30 3.59 0.00
CA ASN A 175 -11.52 2.21 0.40
C ASN A 175 -12.82 1.68 -0.22
N GLY A 176 -12.93 0.36 -0.29
CA GLY A 176 -14.14 -0.28 -0.75
C GLY A 176 -14.16 -1.75 -0.45
N PHE A 177 -15.28 -2.36 -0.74
CA PHE A 177 -15.47 -3.80 -0.69
C PHE A 177 -16.44 -4.23 -1.79
N ILE A 178 -16.42 -5.52 -2.10
CA ILE A 178 -17.29 -6.11 -3.13
C ILE A 178 -18.24 -7.09 -2.45
N GLU A 179 -19.52 -6.94 -2.74
CA GLU A 179 -20.57 -7.88 -2.33
C GLU A 179 -21.35 -8.30 -3.59
N GLY A 180 -21.28 -9.57 -3.94
CA GLY A 180 -21.82 -10.05 -5.22
C GLY A 180 -21.19 -9.34 -6.41
N ASN A 181 -22.00 -8.59 -7.18
CA ASN A 181 -21.56 -7.79 -8.32
C ASN A 181 -21.52 -6.28 -8.03
N ILE A 182 -21.66 -5.89 -6.76
CA ILE A 182 -21.70 -4.48 -6.35
C ILE A 182 -20.36 -4.12 -5.70
N LEU A 183 -19.76 -3.04 -6.18
CA LEU A 183 -18.58 -2.42 -5.58
C LEU A 183 -19.03 -1.21 -4.75
N TYR A 184 -18.79 -1.24 -3.48
CA TYR A 184 -19.01 -0.12 -2.57
C TYR A 184 -17.69 0.63 -2.35
N LEU A 185 -17.73 1.95 -2.45
CA LEU A 185 -16.57 2.84 -2.28
C LEU A 185 -16.84 3.90 -1.22
N ALA A 186 -15.80 4.23 -0.44
CA ALA A 186 -15.82 5.26 0.60
C ALA A 186 -14.53 6.09 0.58
#